data_30f0d938f1943bfeecd8891ca030ab6e
#
_entry.id   30f0d938f1943bfeecd8891ca030ab6e
#
_cell.length_a   1.000
_cell.length_b   1.000
_cell.length_c   1.000
_cell.angle_alpha   90.00
_cell.angle_beta   90.00
_cell.angle_gamma   90.00
#
_symmetry.space_group_name_H-M   'P 1'
#
loop_
_entity.id
_entity.type
_entity.pdbx_description
1 polymer ?
#
loop_
_entity_poly.entity_id
_entity_poly.type
_entity_poly.pdbx_seq_one_letter_code
_entity_poly.pdbx_strand_id
1 'polypeptide(L)'
;MIEENKRVLLGMSGGTDSSVAAMRLLEAGYEVIGVTFRFYELNGSTEYLEDARNLAERLGIRHITYDAREIFARQIIEYFVQEYLAGRTPVPCTLCNNYLKWPLLAKIADEMGIFYIATGHYAQNIQLNETFYITYAADSDKDQTFFLWGLKQDILNRMLLPMGDITKAEARAWAAEHGFRKVATKKDSIGVCFCPMDYRTFLKDWLVRNGQMLVSNSEASINNSQTSGSDKQTWSDRIRRGRFVDEKGNFIAWHEGYPFYTIGQRRGLGIHLN
;
A
#
# COMPACT_ATOMS: atom_id res chain seq x y z
N MET A 1 32.30 25.15 -3.35
CA MET A 1 31.93 23.80 -3.83
C MET A 1 30.44 23.69 -3.61
N ILE A 2 29.66 23.64 -4.67
CA ILE A 2 28.21 23.39 -4.63
C ILE A 2 28.08 21.98 -4.06
N GLU A 3 27.33 21.83 -2.97
CA GLU A 3 27.01 20.52 -2.40
C GLU A 3 26.30 19.68 -3.50
N GLU A 4 27.05 18.79 -4.09
CA GLU A 4 26.76 18.07 -5.34
C GLU A 4 25.61 17.05 -5.19
N ASN A 5 24.80 17.07 -4.11
CA ASN A 5 23.83 15.99 -3.91
C ASN A 5 22.59 16.32 -3.07
N LYS A 6 21.95 17.47 -3.30
CA LYS A 6 20.61 17.73 -2.74
C LYS A 6 19.47 17.34 -3.70
N ARG A 7 19.64 16.25 -4.45
CA ARG A 7 18.58 15.71 -5.30
C ARG A 7 17.82 14.61 -4.56
N VAL A 8 16.49 14.63 -4.67
CA VAL A 8 15.63 13.62 -4.02
C VAL A 8 14.55 13.11 -4.99
N LEU A 9 14.37 11.80 -5.04
CA LEU A 9 13.22 11.18 -5.73
C LEU A 9 12.10 10.96 -4.72
N LEU A 10 10.98 11.66 -4.92
CA LEU A 10 9.81 11.62 -4.03
C LEU A 10 8.69 10.78 -4.62
N GLY A 11 8.25 9.76 -3.90
CA GLY A 11 7.02 9.03 -4.20
C GLY A 11 5.79 9.91 -3.96
N MET A 12 5.08 10.28 -5.04
CA MET A 12 3.90 11.15 -5.02
C MET A 12 2.64 10.36 -5.36
N SER A 13 1.59 10.54 -4.58
CA SER A 13 0.27 9.92 -4.78
C SER A 13 -0.81 10.91 -5.23
N GLY A 14 -0.47 12.19 -5.37
CA GLY A 14 -1.46 13.27 -5.55
C GLY A 14 -2.33 13.55 -4.32
N GLY A 15 -1.99 12.95 -3.18
CA GLY A 15 -2.65 13.17 -1.89
C GLY A 15 -1.99 14.29 -1.07
N THR A 16 -2.65 14.72 0.03
CA THR A 16 -2.18 15.81 0.89
C THR A 16 -0.73 15.57 1.38
N ASP A 17 -0.45 14.38 1.90
CA ASP A 17 0.83 14.12 2.58
C ASP A 17 2.03 14.17 1.62
N SER A 18 1.93 13.53 0.47
CA SER A 18 2.99 13.57 -0.54
C SER A 18 3.17 14.98 -1.14
N SER A 19 2.10 15.78 -1.16
CA SER A 19 2.15 17.16 -1.61
C SER A 19 2.91 18.05 -0.64
N VAL A 20 2.58 17.96 0.66
CA VAL A 20 3.26 18.71 1.71
C VAL A 20 4.73 18.26 1.83
N ALA A 21 4.98 16.94 1.69
CA ALA A 21 6.34 16.41 1.65
C ALA A 21 7.18 17.05 0.54
N ALA A 22 6.60 17.21 -0.69
CA ALA A 22 7.29 17.87 -1.80
C ALA A 22 7.66 19.31 -1.46
N MET A 23 6.71 20.07 -0.94
CA MET A 23 6.92 21.48 -0.60
C MET A 23 7.97 21.64 0.49
N ARG A 24 7.92 20.83 1.56
CA ARG A 24 8.92 20.86 2.65
C ARG A 24 10.33 20.50 2.18
N LEU A 25 10.46 19.55 1.24
CA LEU A 25 11.76 19.23 0.64
C LEU A 25 12.30 20.38 -0.21
N LEU A 26 11.43 21.07 -0.98
CA LEU A 26 11.82 22.28 -1.72
C LEU A 26 12.31 23.40 -0.78
N GLU A 27 11.59 23.65 0.32
CA GLU A 27 12.01 24.64 1.34
C GLU A 27 13.33 24.26 2.01
N ALA A 28 13.59 22.96 2.21
CA ALA A 28 14.86 22.45 2.71
C ALA A 28 16.01 22.53 1.68
N GLY A 29 15.72 23.06 0.47
CA GLY A 29 16.70 23.28 -0.60
C GLY A 29 17.03 22.04 -1.43
N TYR A 30 16.16 21.02 -1.43
CA TYR A 30 16.33 19.87 -2.32
C TYR A 30 15.80 20.16 -3.73
N GLU A 31 16.49 19.67 -4.75
CA GLU A 31 15.95 19.49 -6.10
C GLU A 31 15.04 18.25 -6.05
N VAL A 32 13.71 18.46 -6.09
CA VAL A 32 12.73 17.39 -5.97
C VAL A 32 12.32 16.88 -7.35
N ILE A 33 12.41 15.57 -7.55
CA ILE A 33 11.81 14.88 -8.70
C ILE A 33 10.69 13.99 -8.16
N GLY A 34 9.46 14.19 -8.67
CA GLY A 34 8.30 13.38 -8.29
C GLY A 34 8.20 12.10 -9.11
N VAL A 35 7.85 11.00 -8.48
CA VAL A 35 7.43 9.77 -9.16
C VAL A 35 6.10 9.29 -8.66
N THR A 36 5.15 9.02 -9.56
CA THR A 36 3.89 8.35 -9.22
C THR A 36 3.90 6.95 -9.79
N PHE A 37 3.73 5.97 -8.91
CA PHE A 37 3.57 4.58 -9.31
C PHE A 37 2.15 4.32 -9.80
N ARG A 38 2.01 3.84 -11.01
CA ARG A 38 0.75 3.33 -11.54
C ARG A 38 0.60 1.87 -11.09
N PHE A 39 0.01 1.66 -9.93
CA PHE A 39 -0.12 0.33 -9.32
C PHE A 39 -1.40 -0.40 -9.75
N TYR A 40 -2.50 0.32 -9.91
CA TYR A 40 -3.81 -0.24 -10.23
C TYR A 40 -4.71 0.84 -10.85
N GLU A 41 -5.79 0.40 -11.46
CA GLU A 41 -6.84 1.28 -11.97
C GLU A 41 -8.19 0.82 -11.44
N LEU A 42 -8.83 1.70 -10.67
CA LEU A 42 -10.20 1.49 -10.23
C LEU A 42 -11.14 1.97 -11.35
N ASN A 43 -11.88 1.03 -11.93
CA ASN A 43 -12.82 1.34 -13.03
C ASN A 43 -12.17 2.12 -14.19
N GLY A 44 -10.87 1.90 -14.45
CA GLY A 44 -10.13 2.62 -15.47
C GLY A 44 -9.77 4.07 -15.12
N SER A 45 -10.02 4.53 -13.89
CA SER A 45 -9.70 5.90 -13.49
C SER A 45 -8.20 6.09 -13.25
N THR A 46 -7.65 7.14 -13.88
CA THR A 46 -6.26 7.60 -13.73
C THR A 46 -6.18 8.98 -13.05
N GLU A 47 -7.26 9.44 -12.43
CA GLU A 47 -7.38 10.78 -11.83
C GLU A 47 -6.23 11.09 -10.85
N TYR A 48 -5.80 10.12 -10.05
CA TYR A 48 -4.68 10.29 -9.11
C TYR A 48 -3.34 10.60 -9.81
N LEU A 49 -3.14 10.09 -11.04
CA LEU A 49 -1.95 10.40 -11.85
C LEU A 49 -1.98 11.84 -12.35
N GLU A 50 -3.17 12.30 -12.75
CA GLU A 50 -3.39 13.68 -13.19
C GLU A 50 -3.24 14.65 -12.00
N ASP A 51 -3.81 14.33 -10.86
CA ASP A 51 -3.63 15.11 -9.62
C ASP A 51 -2.15 15.28 -9.26
N ALA A 52 -1.37 14.20 -9.33
CA ALA A 52 0.05 14.24 -9.02
C ALA A 52 0.84 15.07 -10.06
N ARG A 53 0.51 14.94 -11.34
CA ARG A 53 1.13 15.72 -12.42
C ARG A 53 0.83 17.22 -12.28
N ASN A 54 -0.44 17.58 -12.11
CA ASN A 54 -0.87 18.96 -11.94
C ASN A 54 -0.22 19.62 -10.71
N LEU A 55 -0.05 18.85 -9.64
CA LEU A 55 0.67 19.33 -8.46
C LEU A 55 2.14 19.59 -8.77
N ALA A 56 2.81 18.65 -9.43
CA ALA A 56 4.21 18.78 -9.79
C ALA A 56 4.45 19.99 -10.70
N GLU A 57 3.58 20.24 -11.69
CA GLU A 57 3.61 21.41 -12.55
C GLU A 57 3.49 22.71 -11.75
N ARG A 58 2.55 22.76 -10.79
CA ARG A 58 2.38 23.93 -9.92
C ARG A 58 3.55 24.19 -9.00
N LEU A 59 4.27 23.15 -8.59
CA LEU A 59 5.47 23.24 -7.78
C LEU A 59 6.73 23.48 -8.62
N GLY A 60 6.63 23.45 -9.95
CA GLY A 60 7.78 23.59 -10.84
C GLY A 60 8.79 22.45 -10.76
N ILE A 61 8.35 21.24 -10.34
CA ILE A 61 9.22 20.07 -10.23
C ILE A 61 9.03 19.10 -11.40
N ARG A 62 10.09 18.41 -11.76
CA ARG A 62 10.02 17.31 -12.73
C ARG A 62 9.19 16.16 -12.14
N HIS A 63 8.32 15.54 -12.97
CA HIS A 63 7.49 14.41 -12.56
C HIS A 63 7.53 13.29 -13.59
N ILE A 64 7.57 12.06 -13.11
CA ILE A 64 7.49 10.84 -13.92
C ILE A 64 6.37 9.93 -13.41
N THR A 65 5.76 9.19 -14.32
CA THR A 65 4.83 8.10 -14.00
C THR A 65 5.52 6.78 -14.31
N TYR A 66 5.58 5.88 -13.34
CA TYR A 66 6.17 4.56 -13.50
C TYR A 66 5.08 3.49 -13.50
N ASP A 67 4.96 2.71 -14.57
CA ASP A 67 3.97 1.63 -14.65
C ASP A 67 4.47 0.40 -13.88
N ALA A 68 3.84 0.13 -12.76
CA ALA A 68 4.15 -0.99 -11.88
C ALA A 68 2.94 -1.93 -11.68
N ARG A 69 1.94 -1.89 -12.60
CA ARG A 69 0.68 -2.64 -12.45
C ARG A 69 0.91 -4.14 -12.40
N GLU A 70 1.76 -4.67 -13.27
CA GLU A 70 2.02 -6.11 -13.33
C GLU A 70 2.66 -6.63 -12.06
N ILE A 71 3.73 -5.99 -11.61
CA ILE A 71 4.43 -6.40 -10.38
C ILE A 71 3.55 -6.22 -9.15
N PHE A 72 2.75 -5.15 -9.09
CA PHE A 72 1.82 -4.89 -8.01
C PHE A 72 0.70 -5.94 -7.96
N ALA A 73 0.12 -6.29 -9.11
CA ALA A 73 -0.91 -7.34 -9.18
C ALA A 73 -0.35 -8.67 -8.64
N ARG A 74 0.82 -9.07 -9.11
CA ARG A 74 1.44 -10.35 -8.74
C ARG A 74 1.90 -10.40 -7.27
N GLN A 75 2.51 -9.33 -6.75
CA GLN A 75 3.09 -9.37 -5.41
C GLN A 75 2.12 -8.95 -4.31
N ILE A 76 1.19 -8.04 -4.60
CA ILE A 76 0.35 -7.42 -3.57
C ILE A 76 -1.10 -7.89 -3.67
N ILE A 77 -1.70 -7.86 -4.87
CA ILE A 77 -3.11 -8.25 -5.02
C ILE A 77 -3.26 -9.76 -4.87
N GLU A 78 -2.42 -10.55 -5.54
CA GLU A 78 -2.45 -12.02 -5.40
C GLU A 78 -2.18 -12.45 -3.95
N TYR A 79 -1.18 -11.86 -3.27
CA TYR A 79 -0.94 -12.09 -1.86
C TYR A 79 -2.20 -11.81 -1.01
N PHE A 80 -2.83 -10.66 -1.22
CA PHE A 80 -4.05 -10.28 -0.50
C PHE A 80 -5.15 -11.34 -0.65
N VAL A 81 -5.37 -11.81 -1.86
CA VAL A 81 -6.36 -12.85 -2.16
C VAL A 81 -5.97 -14.19 -1.52
N GLN A 82 -4.71 -14.61 -1.67
CA GLN A 82 -4.22 -15.87 -1.13
C GLN A 82 -4.32 -15.92 0.40
N GLU A 83 -4.05 -14.83 1.10
CA GLU A 83 -4.17 -14.77 2.55
C GLU A 83 -5.62 -14.95 3.00
N TYR A 84 -6.58 -14.27 2.36
CA TYR A 84 -7.99 -14.50 2.66
C TYR A 84 -8.44 -15.93 2.35
N LEU A 85 -7.98 -16.49 1.22
CA LEU A 85 -8.25 -17.89 0.87
C LEU A 85 -7.62 -18.90 1.83
N ALA A 86 -6.58 -18.49 2.55
CA ALA A 86 -5.97 -19.28 3.63
C ALA A 86 -6.60 -19.01 5.01
N GLY A 87 -7.66 -18.20 5.08
CA GLY A 87 -8.33 -17.86 6.34
C GLY A 87 -7.59 -16.85 7.21
N ARG A 88 -6.61 -16.12 6.64
CA ARG A 88 -5.85 -15.09 7.34
C ARG A 88 -6.28 -13.71 6.86
N THR A 89 -6.16 -12.71 7.73
CA THR A 89 -6.44 -11.31 7.38
C THR A 89 -5.15 -10.61 6.96
N PRO A 90 -4.98 -10.26 5.68
CA PRO A 90 -3.75 -9.65 5.19
C PRO A 90 -3.63 -8.17 5.57
N VAL A 91 -2.39 -7.71 5.69
CA VAL A 91 -2.03 -6.29 5.74
C VAL A 91 -1.14 -5.96 4.53
N PRO A 92 -1.73 -5.81 3.32
CA PRO A 92 -0.97 -5.69 2.07
C PRO A 92 -0.08 -4.44 2.04
N CYS A 93 -0.42 -3.39 2.80
CA CYS A 93 0.37 -2.16 2.85
C CYS A 93 1.77 -2.38 3.46
N THR A 94 1.92 -3.27 4.44
CA THR A 94 3.25 -3.62 4.98
C THR A 94 4.11 -4.28 3.93
N LEU A 95 3.55 -5.25 3.22
CA LEU A 95 4.25 -5.94 2.13
C LEU A 95 4.63 -4.96 1.02
N CYS A 96 3.67 -4.13 0.59
CA CYS A 96 3.88 -3.14 -0.45
C CYS A 96 5.02 -2.16 -0.11
N ASN A 97 5.02 -1.59 1.09
CA ASN A 97 6.07 -0.66 1.47
C ASN A 97 7.44 -1.33 1.54
N ASN A 98 7.55 -2.48 2.24
CA ASN A 98 8.84 -3.09 2.52
C ASN A 98 9.47 -3.82 1.32
N TYR A 99 8.65 -4.39 0.42
CA TYR A 99 9.17 -5.25 -0.66
C TYR A 99 8.90 -4.72 -2.07
N LEU A 100 8.08 -3.69 -2.24
CA LEU A 100 7.79 -3.12 -3.55
C LEU A 100 8.06 -1.63 -3.63
N LYS A 101 7.33 -0.80 -2.89
CA LYS A 101 7.35 0.66 -3.06
C LYS A 101 8.72 1.27 -2.81
N TRP A 102 9.31 1.04 -1.64
CA TRP A 102 10.62 1.60 -1.29
C TRP A 102 11.76 1.00 -2.12
N PRO A 103 11.84 -0.34 -2.34
CA PRO A 103 12.84 -0.91 -3.25
C PRO A 103 12.71 -0.40 -4.68
N LEU A 104 11.50 -0.23 -5.20
CA LEU A 104 11.28 0.30 -6.54
C LEU A 104 11.66 1.78 -6.64
N LEU A 105 11.35 2.56 -5.61
CA LEU A 105 11.76 3.96 -5.51
C LEU A 105 13.29 4.10 -5.51
N ALA A 106 13.97 3.24 -4.74
CA ALA A 106 15.43 3.21 -4.70
C ALA A 106 16.03 2.82 -6.05
N LYS A 107 15.50 1.80 -6.71
CA LYS A 107 15.93 1.37 -8.04
C LYS A 107 15.84 2.51 -9.06
N ILE A 108 14.70 3.20 -9.12
CA ILE A 108 14.51 4.33 -10.05
C ILE A 108 15.48 5.48 -9.72
N ALA A 109 15.68 5.76 -8.43
CA ALA A 109 16.64 6.78 -8.00
C ALA A 109 18.06 6.44 -8.44
N ASP A 110 18.47 5.16 -8.34
CA ASP A 110 19.78 4.68 -8.80
C ASP A 110 19.95 4.86 -10.32
N GLU A 111 18.92 4.51 -11.11
CA GLU A 111 18.90 4.70 -12.56
C GLU A 111 19.04 6.19 -12.97
N MET A 112 18.61 7.10 -12.08
CA MET A 112 18.69 8.55 -12.27
C MET A 112 19.93 9.19 -11.62
N GLY A 113 20.78 8.43 -10.95
CA GLY A 113 21.92 8.93 -10.19
C GLY A 113 21.52 9.82 -9.00
N ILE A 114 20.39 9.51 -8.35
CA ILE A 114 19.84 10.23 -7.19
C ILE A 114 20.06 9.40 -5.94
N PHE A 115 20.70 9.97 -4.92
CA PHE A 115 20.93 9.25 -3.66
C PHE A 115 19.68 9.25 -2.76
N TYR A 116 19.07 10.42 -2.52
CA TYR A 116 17.96 10.52 -1.58
C TYR A 116 16.63 10.09 -2.17
N ILE A 117 15.86 9.35 -1.37
CA ILE A 117 14.50 8.92 -1.67
C ILE A 117 13.55 9.36 -0.55
N ALA A 118 12.34 9.75 -0.90
CA ALA A 118 11.37 10.30 0.05
C ALA A 118 9.94 9.84 -0.24
N THR A 119 9.11 9.89 0.78
CA THR A 119 7.65 9.74 0.67
C THR A 119 6.96 10.60 1.73
N GLY A 120 5.64 10.75 1.61
CA GLY A 120 4.80 11.42 2.60
C GLY A 120 4.38 10.55 3.79
N HIS A 121 5.18 9.58 4.23
CA HIS A 121 4.86 8.79 5.43
C HIS A 121 5.09 9.57 6.71
N TYR A 122 4.18 9.38 7.68
CA TYR A 122 4.32 9.86 9.06
C TYR A 122 5.14 8.85 9.86
N ALA A 123 6.42 9.04 9.87
CA ALA A 123 7.43 8.33 10.65
C ALA A 123 8.71 9.17 10.67
N GLN A 124 9.63 8.89 11.57
CA GLN A 124 10.94 9.53 11.57
C GLN A 124 12.02 8.50 11.28
N ASN A 125 13.08 8.94 10.60
CA ASN A 125 14.29 8.16 10.36
C ASN A 125 15.44 8.84 11.12
N ILE A 126 15.96 8.15 12.13
CA ILE A 126 17.04 8.67 12.97
C ILE A 126 18.30 7.82 12.80
N GLN A 127 19.45 8.47 12.92
CA GLN A 127 20.75 7.80 12.92
C GLN A 127 21.29 7.75 14.34
N LEU A 128 21.61 6.54 14.81
CA LEU A 128 22.35 6.34 16.07
C LEU A 128 23.64 5.56 15.74
N ASN A 129 24.77 6.24 15.97
CA ASN A 129 26.05 5.79 15.45
C ASN A 129 26.03 5.65 13.92
N GLU A 130 26.35 4.47 13.39
CA GLU A 130 26.35 4.20 11.94
C GLU A 130 25.06 3.51 11.47
N THR A 131 24.05 3.35 12.33
CA THR A 131 22.82 2.60 12.06
C THR A 131 21.61 3.51 12.03
N PHE A 132 20.74 3.32 11.07
CA PHE A 132 19.50 4.06 10.90
C PHE A 132 18.31 3.28 11.48
N TYR A 133 17.37 3.99 12.09
CA TYR A 133 16.19 3.44 12.75
C TYR A 133 14.94 4.21 12.39
N ILE A 134 13.84 3.50 12.17
CA ILE A 134 12.51 4.11 12.09
C ILE A 134 12.00 4.32 13.52
N THR A 135 11.50 5.52 13.79
CA THR A 135 10.87 5.88 15.06
C THR A 135 9.55 6.61 14.83
N TYR A 136 8.76 6.71 15.89
CA TYR A 136 7.41 7.27 15.84
C TYR A 136 7.36 8.69 15.27
N ALA A 137 6.27 8.97 14.55
CA ALA A 137 5.93 10.31 14.11
C ALA A 137 5.53 11.21 15.30
N ALA A 138 5.57 12.52 15.10
CA ALA A 138 5.01 13.50 16.03
C ALA A 138 3.49 13.35 16.19
N ASP A 139 2.79 12.98 15.11
CA ASP A 139 1.35 12.66 15.11
C ASP A 139 1.13 11.18 15.40
N SER A 140 0.82 10.85 16.67
CA SER A 140 0.57 9.46 17.09
C SER A 140 -0.65 8.83 16.41
N ASP A 141 -1.66 9.62 16.02
CA ASP A 141 -2.87 9.12 15.36
C ASP A 141 -2.64 8.81 13.88
N LYS A 142 -1.55 9.35 13.31
CA LYS A 142 -1.15 9.17 11.91
C LYS A 142 0.14 8.37 11.77
N ASP A 143 0.70 7.88 12.86
CA ASP A 143 1.93 7.11 12.83
C ASP A 143 1.85 5.93 11.84
N GLN A 144 2.88 5.80 11.01
CA GLN A 144 2.96 4.79 9.95
C GLN A 144 4.20 3.90 10.07
N THR A 145 4.88 3.91 11.21
CA THR A 145 6.07 3.06 11.48
C THR A 145 5.77 1.59 11.27
N PHE A 146 4.57 1.15 11.64
CA PHE A 146 4.10 -0.23 11.43
C PHE A 146 4.24 -0.70 9.97
N PHE A 147 4.12 0.20 9.00
CA PHE A 147 4.22 -0.15 7.58
C PHE A 147 5.67 -0.21 7.06
N LEU A 148 6.67 0.18 7.88
CA LEU A 148 8.06 0.36 7.46
C LEU A 148 9.05 -0.58 8.18
N TRP A 149 8.56 -1.50 9.01
CA TRP A 149 9.35 -2.33 9.93
C TRP A 149 10.40 -3.23 9.26
N GLY A 150 10.19 -3.59 8.01
CA GLY A 150 11.05 -4.55 7.28
C GLY A 150 12.08 -3.89 6.35
N LEU A 151 12.19 -2.55 6.36
CA LEU A 151 13.15 -1.83 5.52
C LEU A 151 14.58 -2.06 6.00
N LYS A 152 15.50 -2.23 5.05
CA LYS A 152 16.91 -2.49 5.31
C LYS A 152 17.73 -1.22 5.37
N GLN A 153 18.96 -1.32 5.90
CA GLN A 153 19.85 -0.18 6.10
C GLN A 153 20.21 0.56 4.80
N ASP A 154 20.31 -0.14 3.68
CA ASP A 154 20.55 0.46 2.36
C ASP A 154 19.43 1.42 1.91
N ILE A 155 18.18 1.13 2.30
CA ILE A 155 17.02 2.01 2.10
C ILE A 155 17.02 3.12 3.16
N LEU A 156 17.18 2.76 4.44
CA LEU A 156 17.09 3.71 5.56
C LEU A 156 18.15 4.81 5.47
N ASN A 157 19.37 4.50 5.05
CA ASN A 157 20.48 5.45 4.90
C ASN A 157 20.17 6.60 3.93
N ARG A 158 19.28 6.39 2.98
CA ARG A 158 18.94 7.37 1.93
C ARG A 158 17.50 7.89 2.02
N MET A 159 16.77 7.45 3.05
CA MET A 159 15.36 7.74 3.24
C MET A 159 15.14 9.09 3.94
N LEU A 160 14.34 9.94 3.33
CA LEU A 160 13.82 11.16 3.93
C LEU A 160 12.32 11.03 4.20
N LEU A 161 11.90 11.42 5.40
CA LEU A 161 10.50 11.37 5.85
C LEU A 161 10.06 12.77 6.30
N PRO A 162 9.74 13.68 5.36
CA PRO A 162 9.47 15.09 5.68
C PRO A 162 8.21 15.32 6.53
N MET A 163 7.38 14.28 6.73
CA MET A 163 6.13 14.37 7.49
C MET A 163 6.26 13.88 8.93
N GLY A 164 7.45 13.40 9.32
CA GLY A 164 7.63 12.73 10.61
C GLY A 164 7.55 13.62 11.85
N ASP A 165 7.85 14.90 11.70
CA ASP A 165 7.96 15.88 12.77
C ASP A 165 6.77 16.86 12.86
N ILE A 166 5.73 16.66 12.05
CA ILE A 166 4.52 17.49 12.05
C ILE A 166 3.26 16.64 12.17
N THR A 167 2.20 17.27 12.68
CA THR A 167 0.86 16.67 12.72
C THR A 167 0.13 16.82 11.38
N LYS A 168 -0.89 15.99 11.16
CA LYS A 168 -1.77 16.11 9.99
C LYS A 168 -2.49 17.46 9.91
N ALA A 169 -2.85 18.02 11.08
CA ALA A 169 -3.50 19.31 11.17
C ALA A 169 -2.55 20.43 10.69
N GLU A 170 -1.31 20.42 11.18
CA GLU A 170 -0.27 21.35 10.75
C GLU A 170 0.03 21.22 9.26
N ALA A 171 0.15 19.98 8.75
CA ALA A 171 0.36 19.73 7.33
C ALA A 171 -0.76 20.34 6.45
N ARG A 172 -2.02 20.20 6.86
CA ARG A 172 -3.16 20.80 6.17
C ARG A 172 -3.16 22.34 6.24
N ALA A 173 -2.89 22.91 7.41
CA ALA A 173 -2.77 24.35 7.60
C ALA A 173 -1.68 24.91 6.70
N TRP A 174 -0.52 24.28 6.72
CA TRP A 174 0.64 24.64 5.92
C TRP A 174 0.34 24.62 4.40
N ALA A 175 -0.32 23.56 3.91
CA ALA A 175 -0.76 23.49 2.50
C ALA A 175 -1.74 24.61 2.13
N ALA A 176 -2.67 24.98 3.03
CA ALA A 176 -3.63 26.06 2.80
C ALA A 176 -2.94 27.42 2.73
N GLU A 177 -1.99 27.71 3.63
CA GLU A 177 -1.20 28.96 3.68
C GLU A 177 -0.36 29.15 2.41
N HIS A 178 0.16 28.06 1.84
CA HIS A 178 0.92 28.07 0.59
C HIS A 178 0.03 28.04 -0.67
N GLY A 179 -1.28 28.25 -0.54
CA GLY A 179 -2.19 28.37 -1.66
C GLY A 179 -2.70 27.02 -2.23
N PHE A 180 -2.40 25.88 -1.58
CA PHE A 180 -2.80 24.55 -1.99
C PHE A 180 -4.10 24.07 -1.29
N ARG A 181 -5.15 24.90 -1.31
CA ARG A 181 -6.44 24.65 -0.63
C ARG A 181 -7.07 23.31 -0.98
N LYS A 182 -7.05 22.88 -2.26
CA LYS A 182 -7.56 21.57 -2.68
C LYS A 182 -6.81 20.42 -1.99
N VAL A 183 -5.50 20.54 -1.86
CA VAL A 183 -4.64 19.57 -1.15
C VAL A 183 -5.00 19.53 0.34
N ALA A 184 -5.14 20.70 0.97
CA ALA A 184 -5.48 20.83 2.39
C ALA A 184 -6.83 20.19 2.77
N THR A 185 -7.81 20.22 1.86
CA THR A 185 -9.17 19.71 2.09
C THR A 185 -9.42 18.30 1.56
N LYS A 186 -8.45 17.70 0.85
CA LYS A 186 -8.58 16.34 0.31
C LYS A 186 -8.76 15.33 1.46
N LYS A 187 -9.77 14.47 1.34
CA LYS A 187 -10.01 13.40 2.32
C LYS A 187 -8.88 12.37 2.27
N ASP A 188 -8.53 11.84 3.44
CA ASP A 188 -7.59 10.74 3.52
C ASP A 188 -8.21 9.48 2.89
N SER A 189 -7.40 8.71 2.18
CA SER A 189 -7.81 7.38 1.74
C SER A 189 -7.88 6.45 2.95
N ILE A 190 -9.03 5.83 3.15
CA ILE A 190 -9.26 4.87 4.22
C ILE A 190 -9.30 3.47 3.58
N GLY A 191 -8.53 2.53 4.15
CA GLY A 191 -8.48 1.15 3.69
C GLY A 191 -7.41 0.86 2.66
N VAL A 192 -7.56 -0.26 1.96
CA VAL A 192 -6.59 -0.75 0.98
C VAL A 192 -6.78 -0.03 -0.35
N CYS A 193 -5.70 0.52 -0.90
CA CYS A 193 -5.74 1.42 -2.05
C CYS A 193 -6.38 0.82 -3.31
N PHE A 194 -6.22 -0.48 -3.57
CA PHE A 194 -6.82 -1.17 -4.71
C PHE A 194 -8.18 -1.80 -4.41
N CYS A 195 -8.65 -1.74 -3.15
CA CYS A 195 -9.91 -2.30 -2.69
C CYS A 195 -10.71 -1.25 -1.89
N PRO A 196 -11.27 -0.21 -2.56
CA PRO A 196 -12.03 0.86 -1.89
C PRO A 196 -13.44 0.43 -1.48
N MET A 197 -13.88 -0.73 -1.97
CA MET A 197 -15.16 -1.36 -1.65
C MET A 197 -14.98 -2.41 -0.54
N ASP A 198 -16.07 -3.06 -0.17
CA ASP A 198 -16.00 -4.24 0.71
C ASP A 198 -15.09 -5.32 0.08
N TYR A 199 -14.11 -5.79 0.84
CA TYR A 199 -13.14 -6.78 0.39
C TYR A 199 -13.78 -8.09 -0.09
N ARG A 200 -14.96 -8.44 0.40
CA ARG A 200 -15.71 -9.63 -0.01
C ARG A 200 -16.16 -9.53 -1.47
N THR A 201 -16.66 -8.35 -1.85
CA THR A 201 -17.03 -8.06 -3.23
C THR A 201 -15.79 -8.14 -4.12
N PHE A 202 -14.69 -7.52 -3.68
CA PHE A 202 -13.42 -7.59 -4.39
C PHE A 202 -12.94 -9.03 -4.59
N LEU A 203 -12.96 -9.86 -3.53
CA LEU A 203 -12.58 -11.26 -3.61
C LEU A 203 -13.45 -12.05 -4.59
N LYS A 204 -14.78 -11.88 -4.52
CA LYS A 204 -15.71 -12.55 -5.45
C LYS A 204 -15.42 -12.17 -6.90
N ASP A 205 -15.27 -10.88 -7.19
CA ASP A 205 -14.97 -10.38 -8.54
C ASP A 205 -13.61 -10.87 -9.03
N TRP A 206 -12.60 -10.85 -8.16
CA TRP A 206 -11.26 -11.30 -8.51
C TRP A 206 -11.22 -12.80 -8.82
N LEU A 207 -11.89 -13.61 -8.01
CA LEU A 207 -12.01 -15.07 -8.21
C LEU A 207 -12.75 -15.43 -9.52
N VAL A 208 -13.78 -14.69 -9.88
CA VAL A 208 -14.47 -14.87 -11.15
C VAL A 208 -13.54 -14.61 -12.34
N ARG A 209 -12.73 -13.54 -12.27
CA ARG A 209 -11.83 -13.12 -13.36
C ARG A 209 -10.57 -13.96 -13.47
N ASN A 210 -10.01 -14.40 -12.34
CA ASN A 210 -8.66 -14.98 -12.26
C ASN A 210 -8.63 -16.38 -11.64
N GLY A 211 -9.76 -16.94 -11.25
CA GLY A 211 -9.83 -18.20 -10.52
C GLY A 211 -9.17 -19.40 -11.23
N GLN A 212 -9.12 -19.39 -12.55
CA GLN A 212 -8.44 -20.42 -13.33
C GLN A 212 -6.90 -20.33 -13.27
N MET A 213 -6.35 -19.11 -13.14
CA MET A 213 -4.88 -18.91 -13.08
C MET A 213 -4.27 -19.40 -11.76
N LEU A 214 -4.99 -19.30 -10.64
CA LEU A 214 -4.48 -19.73 -9.33
C LEU A 214 -4.35 -21.26 -9.22
N VAL A 215 -5.17 -22.00 -9.92
CA VAL A 215 -5.11 -23.48 -9.93
C VAL A 215 -3.82 -23.95 -10.58
N SER A 216 -3.40 -23.32 -11.68
CA SER A 216 -2.16 -23.68 -12.39
C SER A 216 -0.89 -23.37 -11.60
N ASN A 217 -0.87 -22.27 -10.80
CA ASN A 217 0.29 -21.87 -10.02
C ASN A 217 0.45 -22.67 -8.70
N SER A 218 -0.64 -23.16 -8.12
CA SER A 218 -0.58 -24.01 -6.92
C SER A 218 -0.10 -25.44 -7.24
N GLU A 219 -0.33 -25.92 -8.44
CA GLU A 219 0.16 -27.22 -8.91
C GLU A 219 1.67 -27.21 -9.19
N ALA A 220 2.24 -26.08 -9.59
CA ALA A 220 3.69 -25.94 -9.80
C ALA A 220 4.51 -25.98 -8.49
N SER A 221 3.87 -25.71 -7.35
CA SER A 221 4.53 -25.70 -6.03
C SER A 221 4.40 -27.00 -5.25
N ILE A 222 3.62 -27.99 -5.72
CA ILE A 222 3.32 -29.26 -5.00
C ILE A 222 3.71 -30.50 -5.86
N ASN A 223 4.65 -30.37 -6.77
CA ASN A 223 5.15 -31.56 -7.47
C ASN A 223 6.14 -32.36 -6.62
N ASN A 224 5.61 -33.14 -5.66
CA ASN A 224 6.17 -34.42 -5.22
C ASN A 224 5.13 -35.32 -4.55
N SER A 225 4.01 -35.60 -5.21
CA SER A 225 3.24 -36.84 -4.98
C SER A 225 2.20 -37.02 -6.08
N GLN A 226 2.31 -38.15 -6.75
CA GLN A 226 1.41 -38.62 -7.80
C GLN A 226 -0.03 -38.73 -7.27
N THR A 227 -0.95 -37.98 -7.86
CA THR A 227 -2.38 -38.35 -7.89
C THR A 227 -2.91 -37.95 -9.26
N SER A 228 -3.16 -39.00 -10.07
CA SER A 228 -3.88 -38.99 -11.31
C SER A 228 -5.38 -38.74 -11.02
N GLY A 229 -5.93 -37.64 -11.56
CA GLY A 229 -7.35 -37.39 -11.50
C GLY A 229 -7.68 -35.98 -12.05
N SER A 230 -8.29 -35.95 -13.25
CA SER A 230 -8.63 -34.73 -14.00
C SER A 230 -9.87 -34.01 -13.44
N ASP A 231 -9.80 -33.49 -12.23
CA ASP A 231 -10.82 -32.55 -11.76
C ASP A 231 -10.16 -31.18 -11.54
N LYS A 232 -10.29 -30.31 -12.55
CA LYS A 232 -9.97 -28.89 -12.44
C LYS A 232 -10.92 -28.20 -11.45
N GLN A 233 -10.69 -28.42 -10.16
CA GLN A 233 -11.48 -27.81 -9.10
C GLN A 233 -11.19 -26.30 -9.08
N THR A 234 -12.16 -25.49 -9.44
CA THR A 234 -12.06 -24.02 -9.39
C THR A 234 -12.05 -23.54 -7.94
N TRP A 235 -11.56 -22.32 -7.67
CA TRP A 235 -11.61 -21.75 -6.32
C TRP A 235 -13.05 -21.56 -5.82
N SER A 236 -14.02 -21.34 -6.73
CA SER A 236 -15.44 -21.34 -6.40
C SER A 236 -15.90 -22.68 -5.81
N ASP A 237 -15.32 -23.80 -6.25
CA ASP A 237 -15.63 -25.13 -5.73
C ASP A 237 -15.00 -25.39 -4.36
N ARG A 238 -13.91 -24.66 -4.02
CA ARG A 238 -13.23 -24.76 -2.71
C ARG A 238 -13.87 -23.87 -1.65
N ILE A 239 -14.46 -22.73 -2.04
CA ILE A 239 -15.17 -21.82 -1.11
C ILE A 239 -16.57 -22.36 -0.89
N ARG A 240 -16.73 -23.23 0.10
CA ARG A 240 -18.01 -23.85 0.43
C ARG A 240 -18.73 -23.12 1.55
N ARG A 241 -20.06 -23.11 1.45
CA ARG A 241 -20.93 -22.75 2.58
C ARG A 241 -20.55 -23.59 3.78
N GLY A 242 -20.34 -22.94 4.92
CA GLY A 242 -19.96 -23.57 6.19
C GLY A 242 -20.90 -23.19 7.33
N ARG A 243 -20.62 -23.71 8.51
CA ARG A 243 -21.42 -23.49 9.72
C ARG A 243 -20.65 -22.60 10.69
N PHE A 244 -21.28 -21.55 11.21
CA PHE A 244 -20.86 -20.97 12.48
C PHE A 244 -21.28 -21.90 13.61
N VAL A 245 -20.37 -22.16 14.51
CA VAL A 245 -20.58 -22.98 15.70
C VAL A 245 -20.09 -22.23 16.93
N ASP A 246 -20.67 -22.54 18.08
CA ASP A 246 -20.17 -22.04 19.38
C ASP A 246 -18.95 -22.82 19.85
N GLU A 247 -18.42 -22.47 21.02
CA GLU A 247 -17.27 -23.14 21.65
C GLU A 247 -17.51 -24.62 21.94
N LYS A 248 -18.78 -25.03 22.03
CA LYS A 248 -19.22 -26.41 22.29
C LYS A 248 -19.51 -27.19 21.02
N GLY A 249 -19.36 -26.55 19.85
CA GLY A 249 -19.66 -27.14 18.55
C GLY A 249 -21.12 -27.08 18.12
N ASN A 250 -21.99 -26.39 18.88
CA ASN A 250 -23.39 -26.25 18.53
C ASN A 250 -23.56 -25.32 17.33
N PHE A 251 -24.47 -25.67 16.44
CA PHE A 251 -24.80 -24.87 15.27
C PHE A 251 -25.41 -23.53 15.64
N ILE A 252 -24.89 -22.45 15.07
CA ILE A 252 -25.40 -21.09 15.20
C ILE A 252 -26.06 -20.62 13.91
N ALA A 253 -25.32 -20.63 12.80
CA ALA A 253 -25.79 -20.14 11.50
C ALA A 253 -24.94 -20.70 10.35
N TRP A 254 -25.39 -20.43 9.14
CA TRP A 254 -24.61 -20.71 7.92
C TRP A 254 -23.83 -19.49 7.47
N HIS A 255 -22.63 -19.70 6.89
CA HIS A 255 -21.82 -18.68 6.23
C HIS A 255 -21.54 -19.06 4.76
N GLU A 256 -21.30 -18.07 3.90
CA GLU A 256 -21.05 -18.25 2.46
C GLU A 256 -19.66 -18.81 2.14
N GLY A 257 -18.76 -18.83 3.08
CA GLY A 257 -17.38 -19.29 2.94
C GLY A 257 -16.49 -18.54 3.93
N TYR A 258 -15.55 -19.24 4.57
CA TYR A 258 -14.68 -18.67 5.60
C TYR A 258 -13.82 -17.47 5.09
N PRO A 259 -13.39 -17.37 3.81
CA PRO A 259 -12.60 -16.24 3.35
C PRO A 259 -13.32 -14.88 3.44
N PHE A 260 -14.65 -14.91 3.57
CA PHE A 260 -15.45 -13.69 3.66
C PHE A 260 -15.65 -13.18 5.09
N TYR A 261 -14.86 -13.71 6.03
CA TYR A 261 -14.93 -13.33 7.45
C TYR A 261 -13.51 -13.15 8.00
N THR A 262 -13.37 -12.19 8.93
CA THR A 262 -12.09 -11.92 9.60
C THR A 262 -12.18 -12.30 11.07
N ILE A 263 -11.06 -12.73 11.65
CA ILE A 263 -10.99 -13.04 13.08
C ILE A 263 -11.31 -11.78 13.89
N GLY A 264 -12.17 -11.91 14.88
CA GLY A 264 -12.64 -10.79 15.71
C GLY A 264 -13.74 -9.94 15.10
N GLN A 265 -14.27 -10.33 13.94
CA GLN A 265 -15.38 -9.62 13.31
C GLN A 265 -16.64 -9.67 14.18
N ARG A 266 -17.22 -8.51 14.47
CA ARG A 266 -18.40 -8.37 15.34
C ARG A 266 -19.66 -7.95 14.59
N ARG A 267 -19.56 -7.51 13.35
CA ARG A 267 -20.69 -7.01 12.53
C ARG A 267 -20.68 -7.67 11.15
N GLY A 268 -21.85 -7.74 10.52
CA GLY A 268 -21.99 -8.30 9.17
C GLY A 268 -21.78 -9.82 9.12
N LEU A 269 -21.99 -10.53 10.22
CA LEU A 269 -21.95 -12.01 10.27
C LEU A 269 -23.22 -12.63 9.72
N GLY A 270 -24.33 -11.88 9.61
CA GLY A 270 -25.64 -12.42 9.26
C GLY A 270 -26.25 -13.31 10.34
N ILE A 271 -25.75 -13.18 11.57
CA ILE A 271 -26.22 -13.95 12.73
C ILE A 271 -27.14 -13.05 13.58
N HIS A 272 -28.34 -13.51 13.82
CA HIS A 272 -29.25 -12.94 14.83
C HIS A 272 -29.15 -13.82 16.06
N LEU A 273 -28.43 -13.37 17.09
CA LEU A 273 -28.46 -13.98 18.42
C LEU A 273 -29.66 -13.38 19.15
N ASN A 274 -30.65 -14.22 19.48
CA ASN A 274 -31.79 -13.85 20.33
C ASN A 274 -31.33 -13.66 21.76
#